data_e398c8596a30de99265e9d90756b4604
#
_entry.id   e398c8596a30de99265e9d90756b4604
#
_cell.length_a   1.000
_cell.length_b   1.000
_cell.length_c   1.000
_cell.angle_alpha   90.00
_cell.angle_beta   90.00
_cell.angle_gamma   90.00
#
_symmetry.space_group_name_H-M   'P 1'
#
loop_
_entity.id
_entity.type
_entity.pdbx_description
1 polymer ?
#
loop_
_entity_poly.entity_id
_entity_poly.type
_entity_poly.pdbx_seq_one_letter_code
_entity_poly.pdbx_strand_id
1 'polypeptide(L)'
;MTGDPYARCGLTGNPFVEEPAQAWTEPGWAERTPADPPQPGQGVLLQFVGVKGAGKSTTLRRYRSGFPAPWRYVPPGPGRWRPLPVAPLVYWDELDRSPALLRAQAWRRAARTRATVVAGTHVDLAGEAARAGLSVQTFVLPPITVTELTEWAQARLADAGGTDWTLPPGDASRIATAAGASWRRAADLMHIWVADEVSRLAGPGQRPPSGGT
;
A
#
# COMPACT_ATOMS: atom_id res chain seq x y z
N MET A 1 31.76 -6.70 22.91
CA MET A 1 30.86 -7.00 21.76
C MET A 1 29.44 -6.70 22.21
N THR A 2 28.90 -5.56 21.84
CA THR A 2 27.47 -5.21 22.07
C THR A 2 26.66 -6.01 21.06
N GLY A 3 26.04 -7.13 21.51
CA GLY A 3 25.16 -7.91 20.68
C GLY A 3 23.99 -7.05 20.17
N ASP A 4 23.42 -7.42 19.00
CA ASP A 4 22.26 -6.78 18.40
C ASP A 4 21.13 -6.62 19.45
N PRO A 5 20.64 -5.41 19.73
CA PRO A 5 19.60 -5.18 20.72
C PRO A 5 18.29 -5.89 20.36
N TYR A 6 17.95 -6.04 19.08
CA TYR A 6 16.77 -6.76 18.61
C TYR A 6 16.85 -8.25 18.95
N ALA A 7 18.02 -8.89 18.74
CA ALA A 7 18.22 -10.30 19.06
C ALA A 7 18.04 -10.60 20.55
N ARG A 8 18.37 -9.65 21.45
CA ARG A 8 18.10 -9.80 22.89
C ARG A 8 16.62 -9.82 23.23
N CYS A 9 15.80 -9.22 22.38
CA CYS A 9 14.35 -9.15 22.51
C CYS A 9 13.63 -10.21 21.65
N GLY A 10 14.36 -11.20 21.12
CA GLY A 10 13.80 -12.28 20.30
C GLY A 10 13.46 -11.89 18.85
N LEU A 11 13.88 -10.71 18.39
CA LEU A 11 13.64 -10.24 17.04
C LEU A 11 14.90 -10.40 16.16
N THR A 12 14.73 -10.78 14.91
CA THR A 12 15.81 -10.84 13.90
C THR A 12 16.23 -9.45 13.40
N GLY A 13 15.47 -8.41 13.73
CA GLY A 13 15.68 -7.01 13.40
C GLY A 13 14.39 -6.23 13.57
N ASN A 14 14.36 -4.95 13.15
CA ASN A 14 13.09 -4.20 13.15
C ASN A 14 12.21 -4.64 11.97
N PRO A 15 11.01 -5.21 12.22
CA PRO A 15 10.15 -5.75 11.15
C PRO A 15 9.46 -4.67 10.29
N PHE A 16 9.59 -3.39 10.65
CA PHE A 16 8.93 -2.26 9.98
C PHE A 16 9.91 -1.37 9.21
N VAL A 17 11.07 -1.90 8.81
CA VAL A 17 11.95 -1.22 7.85
C VAL A 17 11.32 -1.22 6.45
N GLU A 18 11.65 -0.22 5.62
CA GLU A 18 11.24 -0.24 4.21
C GLU A 18 11.81 -1.46 3.52
N GLU A 19 10.94 -2.36 3.11
CA GLU A 19 11.33 -3.53 2.32
C GLU A 19 11.39 -3.20 0.83
N PRO A 20 12.26 -3.90 0.07
CA PRO A 20 12.26 -3.78 -1.38
C PRO A 20 10.89 -4.16 -1.95
N ALA A 21 10.52 -3.54 -3.07
CA ALA A 21 9.20 -3.62 -3.70
C ALA A 21 8.65 -5.04 -4.00
N GLN A 22 9.41 -6.09 -3.77
CA GLN A 22 9.04 -7.49 -3.96
C GLN A 22 8.28 -8.11 -2.77
N ALA A 23 8.47 -7.59 -1.57
CA ALA A 23 7.79 -8.09 -0.36
C ALA A 23 6.29 -7.71 -0.25
N TRP A 24 5.78 -6.91 -1.18
CA TRP A 24 4.42 -6.37 -1.16
C TRP A 24 3.33 -7.34 -1.62
N THR A 25 3.71 -8.57 -1.98
CA THR A 25 2.78 -9.63 -2.43
C THR A 25 2.46 -10.65 -1.34
N GLU A 26 2.97 -10.46 -0.12
CA GLU A 26 2.80 -11.41 0.96
C GLU A 26 1.38 -11.44 1.54
N PRO A 27 0.92 -12.62 2.01
CA PRO A 27 -0.36 -12.76 2.73
C PRO A 27 -0.32 -11.88 4.00
N GLY A 28 -1.39 -11.15 4.28
CA GLY A 28 -1.51 -10.31 5.49
C GLY A 28 -1.81 -8.84 5.22
N TRP A 29 -1.76 -8.38 3.96
CA TRP A 29 -2.35 -7.11 3.60
C TRP A 29 -3.87 -7.25 3.54
N ALA A 30 -4.58 -6.53 4.42
CA ALA A 30 -6.02 -6.51 4.43
C ALA A 30 -6.59 -6.29 3.03
N GLU A 31 -7.54 -7.11 2.62
CA GLU A 31 -8.23 -6.98 1.34
C GLU A 31 -9.14 -5.74 1.37
N ARG A 32 -8.57 -4.59 1.03
CA ARG A 32 -9.31 -3.34 0.95
C ARG A 32 -9.94 -3.08 -0.42
N THR A 33 -9.91 -4.08 -1.29
CA THR A 33 -10.28 -3.92 -2.69
C THR A 33 -11.35 -4.92 -3.07
N PRO A 34 -12.22 -4.57 -4.04
CA PRO A 34 -13.19 -5.53 -4.57
C PRO A 34 -12.51 -6.81 -5.02
N ALA A 35 -13.16 -7.94 -4.76
CA ALA A 35 -12.64 -9.28 -5.09
C ALA A 35 -12.48 -9.48 -6.61
N ASP A 36 -13.32 -8.85 -7.40
CA ASP A 36 -13.39 -9.07 -8.83
C ASP A 36 -12.56 -8.03 -9.60
N PRO A 37 -11.47 -8.46 -10.27
CA PRO A 37 -10.76 -7.59 -11.18
C PRO A 37 -11.61 -7.27 -12.40
N PRO A 38 -11.45 -6.07 -12.98
CA PRO A 38 -12.20 -5.70 -14.16
C PRO A 38 -11.80 -6.55 -15.36
N GLN A 39 -12.78 -7.01 -16.12
CA GLN A 39 -12.54 -7.74 -17.36
C GLN A 39 -11.99 -6.81 -18.45
N PRO A 40 -11.09 -7.29 -19.33
CA PRO A 40 -10.62 -6.52 -20.48
C PRO A 40 -11.77 -6.10 -21.40
N GLY A 41 -11.68 -4.92 -22.00
CA GLY A 41 -12.59 -4.52 -23.07
C GLY A 41 -13.97 -4.03 -22.62
N GLN A 42 -14.15 -3.66 -21.37
CA GLN A 42 -15.45 -3.20 -20.84
C GLN A 42 -15.72 -1.72 -21.06
N GLY A 43 -14.73 -0.90 -21.41
CA GLY A 43 -14.88 0.54 -21.51
C GLY A 43 -15.09 1.20 -20.15
N VAL A 44 -14.34 0.76 -19.13
CA VAL A 44 -14.48 1.21 -17.75
C VAL A 44 -13.16 1.75 -17.20
N LEU A 45 -13.25 2.80 -16.40
CA LEU A 45 -12.22 3.22 -15.47
C LEU A 45 -12.57 2.65 -14.09
N LEU A 46 -11.66 1.83 -13.53
CA LEU A 46 -11.63 1.49 -12.12
C LEU A 46 -10.51 2.30 -11.46
N GLN A 47 -10.84 3.29 -10.64
CA GLN A 47 -9.83 4.10 -9.97
C GLN A 47 -9.80 3.88 -8.47
N PHE A 48 -8.58 3.80 -7.94
CA PHE A 48 -8.28 3.79 -6.51
C PHE A 48 -7.76 5.16 -6.11
N VAL A 49 -8.55 5.88 -5.32
CA VAL A 49 -8.22 7.22 -4.85
C VAL A 49 -7.74 7.15 -3.41
N GLY A 50 -6.63 7.80 -3.09
CA GLY A 50 -6.13 7.82 -1.72
C GLY A 50 -4.81 8.56 -1.58
N VAL A 51 -4.43 8.84 -0.33
CA VAL A 51 -3.19 9.53 0.01
C VAL A 51 -1.95 8.71 -0.38
N LYS A 52 -0.79 9.33 -0.33
CA LYS A 52 0.49 8.61 -0.53
C LYS A 52 0.65 7.53 0.54
N GLY A 53 0.99 6.31 0.09
CA GLY A 53 1.16 5.17 1.00
C GLY A 53 -0.13 4.42 1.35
N ALA A 54 -1.29 4.78 0.80
CA ALA A 54 -2.57 4.12 1.09
C ALA A 54 -2.72 2.71 0.47
N GLY A 55 -1.75 2.24 -0.33
CA GLY A 55 -1.78 0.91 -0.93
C GLY A 55 -2.25 0.86 -2.39
N LYS A 56 -2.53 2.00 -3.06
CA LYS A 56 -2.95 2.05 -4.47
C LYS A 56 -2.09 1.18 -5.38
N SER A 57 -0.78 1.42 -5.39
CA SER A 57 0.17 0.67 -6.25
C SER A 57 0.20 -0.82 -5.91
N THR A 58 0.02 -1.18 -4.65
CA THR A 58 -0.06 -2.57 -4.18
C THR A 58 -1.30 -3.25 -4.76
N THR A 59 -2.45 -2.59 -4.68
CA THR A 59 -3.70 -3.05 -5.28
C THR A 59 -3.56 -3.28 -6.79
N LEU A 60 -3.00 -2.30 -7.51
CA LEU A 60 -2.78 -2.43 -8.94
C LEU A 60 -1.85 -3.61 -9.27
N ARG A 61 -0.77 -3.80 -8.52
CA ARG A 61 0.16 -4.94 -8.71
C ARG A 61 -0.52 -6.27 -8.47
N ARG A 62 -1.36 -6.37 -7.43
CA ARG A 62 -2.15 -7.57 -7.13
C ARG A 62 -3.08 -7.92 -8.30
N TYR A 63 -3.84 -6.97 -8.82
CA TYR A 63 -4.68 -7.23 -9.99
C TYR A 63 -3.84 -7.66 -11.19
N ARG A 64 -2.72 -6.99 -11.42
CA ARG A 64 -1.83 -7.33 -12.53
C ARG A 64 -1.22 -8.73 -12.42
N SER A 65 -1.00 -9.27 -11.23
CA SER A 65 -0.49 -10.63 -11.06
C SER A 65 -1.48 -11.69 -11.54
N GLY A 66 -2.77 -11.47 -11.36
CA GLY A 66 -3.82 -12.33 -11.90
C GLY A 66 -4.19 -12.03 -13.37
N PHE A 67 -4.02 -10.77 -13.80
CA PHE A 67 -4.39 -10.29 -15.14
C PHE A 67 -3.25 -9.47 -15.75
N PRO A 68 -2.23 -10.11 -16.33
CA PRO A 68 -1.09 -9.42 -16.90
C PRO A 68 -1.50 -8.46 -18.03
N ALA A 69 -1.09 -7.19 -17.91
CA ALA A 69 -1.37 -6.16 -18.90
C ALA A 69 -0.31 -5.03 -18.81
N PRO A 70 -0.22 -4.14 -19.82
CA PRO A 70 0.68 -3.01 -19.78
C PRO A 70 0.51 -2.17 -18.51
N TRP A 71 1.65 -1.80 -17.92
CA TRP A 71 1.73 -0.97 -16.71
C TRP A 71 2.45 0.33 -17.02
N ARG A 72 1.91 1.42 -16.52
CA ARG A 72 2.57 2.72 -16.57
C ARG A 72 2.55 3.37 -15.19
N TYR A 73 3.70 3.47 -14.54
CA TYR A 73 3.94 4.39 -13.45
C TYR A 73 4.23 5.78 -14.01
N VAL A 74 3.54 6.80 -13.54
CA VAL A 74 3.78 8.20 -13.92
C VAL A 74 4.72 8.83 -12.90
N PRO A 75 6.02 8.99 -13.23
CA PRO A 75 6.99 9.55 -12.30
C PRO A 75 6.81 11.06 -12.15
N PRO A 76 7.36 11.68 -11.10
CA PRO A 76 7.51 13.13 -11.04
C PRO A 76 8.51 13.61 -12.10
N GLY A 77 8.49 14.92 -12.43
CA GLY A 77 9.44 15.52 -13.35
C GLY A 77 9.15 15.23 -14.83
N PRO A 78 10.15 15.26 -15.72
CA PRO A 78 9.96 15.17 -17.17
C PRO A 78 9.33 13.85 -17.64
N GLY A 79 9.53 12.76 -16.92
CA GLY A 79 8.98 11.45 -17.26
C GLY A 79 7.46 11.41 -17.31
N ARG A 80 6.76 12.34 -16.65
CA ARG A 80 5.29 12.44 -16.67
C ARG A 80 4.72 12.81 -18.06
N TRP A 81 5.54 13.36 -18.95
CA TRP A 81 5.13 13.77 -20.30
C TRP A 81 5.11 12.63 -21.31
N ARG A 82 5.48 11.43 -20.92
CA ARG A 82 5.39 10.28 -21.83
C ARG A 82 3.93 9.86 -21.99
N PRO A 83 3.48 9.49 -23.20
CA PRO A 83 2.13 9.03 -23.47
C PRO A 83 1.74 7.83 -22.60
N LEU A 84 0.45 7.79 -22.23
CA LEU A 84 -0.12 6.65 -21.51
C LEU A 84 -0.44 5.52 -22.51
N PRO A 85 -0.03 4.27 -22.25
CA PRO A 85 -0.38 3.14 -23.09
C PRO A 85 -1.89 2.87 -23.00
N VAL A 86 -2.48 2.38 -24.09
CA VAL A 86 -3.87 1.92 -24.14
C VAL A 86 -3.89 0.52 -24.73
N ALA A 87 -4.54 -0.39 -24.03
CA ALA A 87 -4.72 -1.80 -24.40
C ALA A 87 -6.12 -2.24 -23.90
N PRO A 88 -6.62 -3.43 -24.25
CA PRO A 88 -7.91 -3.92 -23.74
C PRO A 88 -8.03 -3.90 -22.21
N LEU A 89 -6.91 -4.16 -21.51
CA LEU A 89 -6.72 -3.91 -20.08
C LEU A 89 -5.39 -3.16 -19.90
N VAL A 90 -5.36 -2.15 -19.01
CA VAL A 90 -4.15 -1.36 -18.73
C VAL A 90 -4.14 -0.85 -17.30
N TYR A 91 -2.94 -0.75 -16.72
CA TYR A 91 -2.72 -0.21 -15.38
C TYR A 91 -1.98 1.12 -15.44
N TRP A 92 -2.55 2.18 -14.86
CA TRP A 92 -1.92 3.48 -14.74
C TRP A 92 -1.75 3.86 -13.27
N ASP A 93 -0.52 3.98 -12.82
CA ASP A 93 -0.20 4.32 -11.44
C ASP A 93 0.29 5.77 -11.33
N GLU A 94 -0.13 6.48 -10.28
CA GLU A 94 0.11 7.92 -10.07
C GLU A 94 -0.42 8.78 -11.24
N LEU A 95 -1.58 8.43 -11.74
CA LEU A 95 -2.17 8.98 -12.97
C LEU A 95 -2.38 10.49 -12.92
N ASP A 96 -2.69 11.05 -11.76
CA ASP A 96 -2.87 12.50 -11.55
C ASP A 96 -1.61 13.32 -11.88
N ARG A 97 -0.43 12.71 -11.87
CA ARG A 97 0.82 13.39 -12.29
C ARG A 97 0.94 13.56 -13.80
N SER A 98 0.21 12.79 -14.58
CA SER A 98 0.21 12.94 -16.04
C SER A 98 -0.44 14.29 -16.43
N PRO A 99 0.13 15.05 -17.39
CA PRO A 99 -0.48 16.27 -17.87
C PRO A 99 -1.91 16.05 -18.40
N ALA A 100 -2.80 16.99 -18.13
CA ALA A 100 -4.22 16.88 -18.48
C ALA A 100 -4.44 16.60 -19.98
N LEU A 101 -3.61 17.19 -20.87
CA LEU A 101 -3.68 16.94 -22.30
C LEU A 101 -3.42 15.47 -22.65
N LEU A 102 -2.38 14.87 -22.05
CA LEU A 102 -2.06 13.46 -22.29
C LEU A 102 -3.10 12.53 -21.69
N ARG A 103 -3.65 12.86 -20.51
CA ARG A 103 -4.79 12.13 -19.95
C ARG A 103 -6.01 12.21 -20.86
N ALA A 104 -6.35 13.39 -21.35
CA ALA A 104 -7.50 13.57 -22.26
C ALA A 104 -7.34 12.77 -23.55
N GLN A 105 -6.14 12.71 -24.12
CA GLN A 105 -5.84 11.87 -25.28
C GLN A 105 -5.99 10.38 -24.96
N ALA A 106 -5.45 9.94 -23.82
CA ALA A 106 -5.52 8.56 -23.37
C ALA A 106 -6.97 8.13 -23.08
N TRP A 107 -7.77 8.97 -22.42
CA TRP A 107 -9.19 8.72 -22.16
C TRP A 107 -10.00 8.53 -23.46
N ARG A 108 -9.81 9.43 -24.44
CA ARG A 108 -10.50 9.30 -25.73
C ARG A 108 -10.12 8.02 -26.46
N ARG A 109 -8.83 7.62 -26.42
CA ARG A 109 -8.38 6.36 -27.01
C ARG A 109 -8.95 5.16 -26.28
N ALA A 110 -8.91 5.18 -24.94
CA ALA A 110 -9.46 4.11 -24.11
C ALA A 110 -10.97 3.92 -24.36
N ALA A 111 -11.74 5.01 -24.43
CA ALA A 111 -13.16 4.95 -24.73
C ALA A 111 -13.45 4.37 -26.13
N ARG A 112 -12.71 4.82 -27.17
CA ARG A 112 -12.89 4.32 -28.55
C ARG A 112 -12.60 2.82 -28.68
N THR A 113 -11.61 2.32 -27.92
CA THR A 113 -11.20 0.91 -27.95
C THR A 113 -11.91 0.08 -26.88
N ARG A 114 -12.85 0.69 -26.14
CA ARG A 114 -13.51 0.07 -24.97
C ARG A 114 -12.52 -0.50 -23.95
N ALA A 115 -11.35 0.12 -23.81
CA ALA A 115 -10.34 -0.35 -22.88
C ALA A 115 -10.85 -0.33 -21.43
N THR A 116 -10.43 -1.29 -20.65
CA THR A 116 -10.54 -1.29 -19.19
C THR A 116 -9.29 -0.66 -18.62
N VAL A 117 -9.43 0.39 -17.85
CA VAL A 117 -8.33 1.11 -17.20
C VAL A 117 -8.42 0.90 -15.70
N VAL A 118 -7.37 0.39 -15.08
CA VAL A 118 -7.21 0.33 -13.62
C VAL A 118 -6.20 1.38 -13.21
N ALA A 119 -6.62 2.35 -12.40
CA ALA A 119 -5.78 3.51 -12.09
C ALA A 119 -5.58 3.74 -10.58
N GLY A 120 -4.36 4.08 -10.18
CA GLY A 120 -4.03 4.65 -8.87
C GLY A 120 -3.84 6.16 -8.99
N THR A 121 -4.52 6.94 -8.15
CA THR A 121 -4.50 8.40 -8.20
C THR A 121 -4.68 9.03 -6.82
N HIS A 122 -4.22 10.27 -6.63
CA HIS A 122 -4.45 11.04 -5.40
C HIS A 122 -5.71 11.89 -5.46
N VAL A 123 -6.23 12.14 -6.65
CA VAL A 123 -7.43 12.94 -6.88
C VAL A 123 -8.46 12.16 -7.69
N ASP A 124 -9.73 12.49 -7.54
CA ASP A 124 -10.78 11.88 -8.34
C ASP A 124 -10.72 12.39 -9.80
N LEU A 125 -10.55 11.45 -10.72
CA LEU A 125 -10.51 11.70 -12.16
C LEU A 125 -11.78 11.18 -12.89
N ALA A 126 -12.81 10.79 -12.15
CA ALA A 126 -14.05 10.25 -12.69
C ALA A 126 -14.68 11.17 -13.74
N GLY A 127 -14.74 12.47 -13.46
CA GLY A 127 -15.32 13.44 -14.38
C GLY A 127 -14.55 13.60 -15.70
N GLU A 128 -13.22 13.40 -15.70
CA GLU A 128 -12.43 13.42 -16.94
C GLU A 128 -12.72 12.16 -17.79
N ALA A 129 -12.74 11.00 -17.18
CA ALA A 129 -12.99 9.73 -17.86
C ALA A 129 -14.44 9.62 -18.37
N ALA A 130 -15.42 10.00 -17.57
CA ALA A 130 -16.83 9.99 -17.95
C ALA A 130 -17.11 10.91 -19.15
N ARG A 131 -16.52 12.12 -19.18
CA ARG A 131 -16.63 13.03 -20.35
C ARG A 131 -16.02 12.45 -21.62
N ALA A 132 -15.09 11.52 -21.51
CA ALA A 132 -14.53 10.81 -22.66
C ALA A 132 -15.37 9.60 -23.09
N GLY A 133 -16.38 9.19 -22.33
CA GLY A 133 -17.29 8.08 -22.65
C GLY A 133 -16.95 6.76 -21.95
N LEU A 134 -16.14 6.78 -20.89
CA LEU A 134 -15.89 5.60 -20.05
C LEU A 134 -16.93 5.53 -18.92
N SER A 135 -17.38 4.33 -18.58
CA SER A 135 -18.01 4.07 -17.28
C SER A 135 -16.97 4.19 -16.18
N VAL A 136 -17.39 4.62 -14.98
CA VAL A 136 -16.41 4.85 -13.88
C VAL A 136 -16.85 4.16 -12.61
N GLN A 137 -15.89 3.47 -11.98
CA GLN A 137 -15.99 2.94 -10.64
C GLN A 137 -14.85 3.56 -9.81
N THR A 138 -15.22 4.21 -8.70
CA THR A 138 -14.25 4.88 -7.80
C THR A 138 -14.25 4.19 -6.45
N PHE A 139 -13.05 3.79 -6.02
CA PHE A 139 -12.79 3.31 -4.67
C PHE A 139 -11.90 4.29 -3.94
N VAL A 140 -12.45 4.92 -2.92
CA VAL A 140 -11.66 5.75 -1.99
C VAL A 140 -11.10 4.83 -0.92
N LEU A 141 -9.77 4.77 -0.81
CA LEU A 141 -9.12 3.93 0.19
C LEU A 141 -9.34 4.54 1.59
N PRO A 142 -9.99 3.79 2.51
CA PRO A 142 -10.36 4.32 3.81
C PRO A 142 -9.15 4.46 4.76
N PRO A 143 -9.29 5.18 5.88
CA PRO A 143 -8.34 5.16 6.98
C PRO A 143 -8.07 3.73 7.47
N ILE A 144 -6.88 3.52 8.04
CA ILE A 144 -6.49 2.24 8.66
C ILE A 144 -7.27 2.09 9.96
N THR A 145 -7.95 0.97 10.12
CA THR A 145 -8.62 0.64 11.40
C THR A 145 -7.62 0.10 12.41
N VAL A 146 -7.97 0.18 13.70
CA VAL A 146 -7.15 -0.39 14.78
C VAL A 146 -6.96 -1.90 14.59
N THR A 147 -8.01 -2.60 14.18
CA THR A 147 -7.98 -4.05 13.92
C THR A 147 -7.00 -4.38 12.80
N GLU A 148 -7.13 -3.74 11.64
CA GLU A 148 -6.22 -3.94 10.50
C GLU A 148 -4.76 -3.66 10.86
N LEU A 149 -4.51 -2.57 11.62
CA LEU A 149 -3.16 -2.25 12.09
C LEU A 149 -2.61 -3.34 13.01
N THR A 150 -3.42 -3.81 13.96
CA THR A 150 -3.01 -4.83 14.94
C THR A 150 -2.69 -6.15 14.24
N GLU A 151 -3.56 -6.62 13.35
CA GLU A 151 -3.36 -7.86 12.58
C GLU A 151 -2.10 -7.79 11.72
N TRP A 152 -1.91 -6.68 11.00
CA TRP A 152 -0.72 -6.45 10.19
C TRP A 152 0.56 -6.37 11.04
N ALA A 153 0.52 -5.66 12.17
CA ALA A 153 1.67 -5.55 13.07
C ALA A 153 2.04 -6.89 13.68
N GLN A 154 1.03 -7.67 14.12
CA GLN A 154 1.24 -8.98 14.71
C GLN A 154 1.86 -9.97 13.73
N ALA A 155 1.38 -9.99 12.47
CA ALA A 155 1.97 -10.84 11.44
C ALA A 155 3.44 -10.52 11.22
N ARG A 156 3.81 -9.23 11.09
CA ARG A 156 5.21 -8.82 10.89
C ARG A 156 6.11 -9.07 12.08
N LEU A 157 5.60 -8.89 13.29
CA LEU A 157 6.34 -9.21 14.51
C LEU A 157 6.61 -10.71 14.60
N ALA A 158 5.62 -11.54 14.30
CA ALA A 158 5.76 -13.00 14.29
C ALA A 158 6.79 -13.47 13.23
N ASP A 159 6.75 -12.92 12.01
CA ASP A 159 7.71 -13.22 10.94
C ASP A 159 9.15 -12.86 11.34
N ALA A 160 9.32 -11.82 12.18
CA ALA A 160 10.63 -11.42 12.72
C ALA A 160 11.04 -12.21 13.98
N GLY A 161 10.29 -13.24 14.38
CA GLY A 161 10.56 -14.06 15.58
C GLY A 161 9.89 -13.56 16.86
N GLY A 162 9.23 -12.41 16.82
CA GLY A 162 8.58 -11.77 17.99
C GLY A 162 7.20 -12.33 18.30
N THR A 163 7.06 -13.63 18.50
CA THR A 163 5.76 -14.29 18.78
C THR A 163 5.12 -13.81 20.09
N ASP A 164 5.94 -13.40 21.07
CA ASP A 164 5.47 -12.90 22.37
C ASP A 164 5.23 -11.38 22.38
N TRP A 165 5.53 -10.71 21.27
CA TRP A 165 5.29 -9.28 21.14
C TRP A 165 3.83 -9.00 20.86
N THR A 166 3.28 -8.04 21.59
CA THR A 166 1.88 -7.61 21.40
C THR A 166 1.83 -6.09 21.35
N LEU A 167 1.20 -5.53 20.33
CA LEU A 167 0.93 -4.11 20.23
C LEU A 167 -0.21 -3.74 21.20
N PRO A 168 0.03 -2.90 22.24
CA PRO A 168 -1.00 -2.51 23.18
C PRO A 168 -2.15 -1.76 22.48
N PRO A 169 -3.42 -1.96 22.87
CA PRO A 169 -4.57 -1.31 22.22
C PRO A 169 -4.49 0.22 22.19
N GLY A 170 -3.94 0.85 23.22
CA GLY A 170 -3.74 2.29 23.27
C GLY A 170 -2.74 2.78 22.22
N ASP A 171 -1.62 2.06 22.03
CA ASP A 171 -0.62 2.37 21.00
C ASP A 171 -1.18 2.08 19.61
N ALA A 172 -1.89 0.97 19.42
CA ALA A 172 -2.56 0.65 18.17
C ALA A 172 -3.52 1.78 17.75
N SER A 173 -4.34 2.25 18.66
CA SER A 173 -5.28 3.36 18.40
C SER A 173 -4.56 4.66 18.06
N ARG A 174 -3.50 5.00 18.80
CA ARG A 174 -2.70 6.20 18.56
C ARG A 174 -2.00 6.14 17.18
N ILE A 175 -1.41 5.01 16.85
CA ILE A 175 -0.71 4.80 15.58
C ILE A 175 -1.69 4.81 14.41
N ALA A 176 -2.82 4.10 14.48
CA ALA A 176 -3.84 4.09 13.44
C ALA A 176 -4.37 5.50 13.16
N THR A 177 -4.69 6.25 14.20
CA THR A 177 -5.15 7.65 14.10
C THR A 177 -4.10 8.53 13.44
N ALA A 178 -2.84 8.44 13.86
CA ALA A 178 -1.75 9.26 13.33
C ALA A 178 -1.37 8.87 11.88
N ALA A 179 -1.52 7.60 11.52
CA ALA A 179 -1.25 7.10 10.17
C ALA A 179 -2.36 7.48 9.18
N GLY A 180 -3.60 7.61 9.64
CA GLY A 180 -4.76 7.85 8.79
C GLY A 180 -4.91 6.71 7.76
N ALA A 181 -4.92 7.01 6.47
CA ALA A 181 -5.00 6.01 5.41
C ALA A 181 -3.63 5.55 4.89
N SER A 182 -2.51 6.00 5.45
CA SER A 182 -1.16 5.74 4.94
C SER A 182 -0.47 4.59 5.66
N TRP A 183 -0.42 3.41 5.02
CA TRP A 183 0.36 2.27 5.51
C TRP A 183 1.86 2.55 5.63
N ARG A 184 2.41 3.39 4.75
CA ARG A 184 3.79 3.84 4.87
C ARG A 184 4.01 4.58 6.19
N ARG A 185 3.11 5.52 6.53
CA ARG A 185 3.20 6.23 7.80
C ARG A 185 2.96 5.30 8.99
N ALA A 186 2.08 4.31 8.86
CA ALA A 186 1.92 3.27 9.88
C ALA A 186 3.22 2.49 10.10
N ALA A 187 3.91 2.09 9.01
CA ALA A 187 5.20 1.42 9.09
C ALA A 187 6.27 2.29 9.79
N ASP A 188 6.37 3.58 9.42
CA ASP A 188 7.30 4.52 10.07
C ASP A 188 7.03 4.62 11.58
N LEU A 189 5.75 4.73 11.97
CA LEU A 189 5.37 4.83 13.39
C LEU A 189 5.61 3.53 14.14
N MET A 190 5.33 2.38 13.53
CA MET A 190 5.61 1.06 14.10
C MET A 190 7.11 0.81 14.21
N HIS A 191 7.91 1.27 13.24
CA HIS A 191 9.37 1.22 13.32
C HIS A 191 9.90 1.92 14.58
N ILE A 192 9.40 3.14 14.83
CA ILE A 192 9.76 3.92 16.02
C ILE A 192 9.29 3.19 17.29
N TRP A 193 8.05 2.71 17.32
CA TRP A 193 7.49 1.99 18.47
C TRP A 193 8.34 0.76 18.85
N VAL A 194 8.72 -0.08 17.86
CA VAL A 194 9.59 -1.25 18.13
C VAL A 194 10.97 -0.83 18.63
N ALA A 195 11.56 0.23 18.07
CA ALA A 195 12.86 0.72 18.50
C ALA A 195 12.83 1.23 19.95
N ASP A 196 11.76 1.92 20.34
CA ASP A 196 11.57 2.40 21.71
C ASP A 196 11.36 1.24 22.69
N GLU A 197 10.56 0.23 22.33
CA GLU A 197 10.33 -0.95 23.16
C GLU A 197 11.60 -1.79 23.33
N VAL A 198 12.38 -2.00 22.26
CA VAL A 198 13.69 -2.66 22.34
C VAL A 198 14.63 -1.90 23.27
N SER A 199 14.67 -0.58 23.17
CA SER A 199 15.51 0.27 24.03
C SER A 199 15.09 0.16 25.49
N ARG A 200 13.78 0.11 25.77
CA ARG A 200 13.25 -0.07 27.13
C ARG A 200 13.59 -1.44 27.71
N LEU A 201 13.48 -2.51 26.93
CA LEU A 201 13.75 -3.89 27.35
C LEU A 201 15.24 -4.19 27.46
N ALA A 202 16.07 -3.60 26.60
CA ALA A 202 17.54 -3.77 26.60
C ALA A 202 18.27 -2.87 27.60
N GLY A 203 17.57 -1.98 28.30
CA GLY A 203 18.15 -1.04 29.29
C GLY A 203 18.87 -1.75 30.41
N PRO A 204 19.89 -1.11 31.06
CA PRO A 204 20.69 -1.70 32.09
C PRO A 204 19.85 -1.93 33.36
N GLY A 205 19.24 -3.10 33.50
CA GLY A 205 18.55 -3.50 34.74
C GLY A 205 17.40 -4.48 34.63
N GLN A 206 16.88 -4.80 33.43
CA GLN A 206 15.83 -5.80 33.34
C GLN A 206 16.41 -7.17 32.90
N ARG A 207 16.44 -8.12 33.82
CA ARG A 207 16.65 -9.54 33.53
C ARG A 207 15.49 -10.01 32.62
N PRO A 208 15.76 -10.77 31.55
CA PRO A 208 14.69 -11.44 30.81
C PRO A 208 13.87 -12.30 31.78
N PRO A 209 12.54 -12.41 31.54
CA PRO A 209 11.71 -13.30 32.33
C PRO A 209 12.32 -14.70 32.25
N SER A 210 12.69 -15.24 33.41
CA SER A 210 13.23 -16.59 33.53
C SER A 210 12.16 -17.54 33.01
N GLY A 211 12.40 -18.18 31.85
CA GLY A 211 11.59 -19.25 31.34
C GLY A 211 11.46 -20.32 32.41
N GLY A 212 10.25 -20.49 32.91
CA GLY A 212 9.90 -21.62 33.78
C GLY A 212 9.99 -22.92 32.98
N THR A 213 10.79 -23.79 33.48
CA THR A 213 10.90 -25.21 33.12
C THR A 213 9.57 -25.93 33.30
#